data_9a1dd2c8270229e96373518768bcc0a0
#
_entry.id   9a1dd2c8270229e96373518768bcc0a0
#
_cell.length_a   1.000
_cell.length_b   1.000
_cell.length_c   1.000
_cell.angle_alpha   90.00
_cell.angle_beta   90.00
_cell.angle_gamma   90.00
#
_symmetry.space_group_name_H-M   'P 1'
#
loop_
_entity.id
_entity.type
_entity.pdbx_description
1 polymer ?
#
loop_
_entity_poly.entity_id
_entity_poly.type
_entity_poly.pdbx_seq_one_letter_code
_entity_poly.pdbx_strand_id
1 'polypeptide(L)'
;MKYNESPANAHWQTLKLRELGDFSRGLSKHRPRNDVALFSGGGYPLIQTGEIREANLYVTSHHVEYGEFGLRQSKLWDADTLCITIAANIAETAILSYPMCFPDSVVGFTANKKLTSELFVYYVFEYIRMAIKNAASGSAQDNINIEYLTSLEFKVPNKAVQDSIVGVLASLDRMILLNNQVNDILQAMLQTLYGYWFLQFDFPDENGRPYRSSGGRMVWNDQLKREIPAGWRAVTLRELLKKNRKAFDYG
;
A
#
# COMPACT_ATOMS: atom_id res chain seq x y z
N MET A 1 27.48 25.77 -0.96
CA MET A 1 26.26 25.32 -0.25
C MET A 1 26.03 26.27 0.91
N LYS A 2 25.00 27.15 0.83
CA LYS A 2 24.66 28.03 1.94
C LYS A 2 23.68 27.30 2.85
N TYR A 3 24.17 26.69 3.89
CA TYR A 3 23.39 26.34 5.07
C TYR A 3 23.19 27.63 5.85
N ASN A 4 22.08 28.31 5.67
CA ASN A 4 21.71 29.41 6.56
C ASN A 4 20.25 29.79 6.41
N GLU A 5 19.39 28.98 7.03
CA GLU A 5 18.22 29.44 7.74
C GLU A 5 17.85 28.36 8.74
N SER A 6 18.04 28.70 10.02
CA SER A 6 17.63 27.85 11.14
C SER A 6 16.12 27.57 11.04
N PRO A 7 15.62 26.36 11.34
CA PRO A 7 14.19 26.05 11.38
C PRO A 7 13.38 26.98 12.28
N ALA A 8 14.03 27.72 13.15
CA ALA A 8 13.41 28.74 14.01
C ALA A 8 12.83 29.95 13.25
N ASN A 9 13.23 30.19 11.98
CA ASN A 9 12.72 31.28 11.15
C ASN A 9 11.66 30.84 10.14
N ALA A 10 11.14 29.61 10.25
CA ALA A 10 10.03 29.18 9.43
C ALA A 10 8.77 29.97 9.83
N HIS A 11 8.34 30.88 8.95
CA HIS A 11 7.07 31.58 9.11
C HIS A 11 5.93 30.55 8.92
N TRP A 12 5.35 30.09 10.04
CA TRP A 12 4.20 29.20 10.02
C TRP A 12 2.92 30.04 9.91
N GLN A 13 2.08 29.70 8.94
CA GLN A 13 0.77 30.29 8.74
C GLN A 13 -0.31 29.26 9.04
N THR A 14 -1.44 29.70 9.56
CA THR A 14 -2.63 28.85 9.67
C THR A 14 -3.47 29.07 8.43
N LEU A 15 -3.62 28.03 7.62
CA LEU A 15 -4.37 28.05 6.37
C LEU A 15 -5.42 26.93 6.39
N LYS A 16 -6.57 27.20 5.78
CA LYS A 16 -7.59 26.19 5.53
C LYS A 16 -7.19 25.35 4.33
N LEU A 17 -7.62 24.08 4.33
CA LEU A 17 -7.28 23.16 3.25
C LEU A 17 -7.70 23.69 1.88
N ARG A 18 -8.85 24.36 1.78
CA ARG A 18 -9.34 25.01 0.55
C ARG A 18 -8.44 26.14 0.01
N GLU A 19 -7.59 26.71 0.86
CA GLU A 19 -6.64 27.75 0.46
C GLU A 19 -5.36 27.17 -0.12
N LEU A 20 -5.12 25.88 0.12
CA LEU A 20 -3.95 25.14 -0.34
C LEU A 20 -4.12 24.54 -1.75
N GLY A 21 -5.36 24.40 -2.23
CA GLY A 21 -5.63 23.83 -3.55
C GLY A 21 -7.12 23.57 -3.79
N ASP A 22 -7.39 22.90 -4.89
CA ASP A 22 -8.75 22.60 -5.35
C ASP A 22 -9.23 21.24 -4.82
N PHE A 23 -10.49 21.21 -4.41
CA PHE A 23 -11.18 20.03 -3.96
C PHE A 23 -12.39 19.73 -4.81
N SER A 24 -12.58 18.47 -5.13
CA SER A 24 -13.80 18.03 -5.79
C SER A 24 -14.09 16.58 -5.45
N ARG A 25 -15.37 16.25 -5.30
CA ARG A 25 -15.80 14.84 -5.17
C ARG A 25 -15.57 14.08 -6.45
N GLY A 26 -15.23 12.81 -6.32
CA GLY A 26 -15.37 11.86 -7.39
C GLY A 26 -16.82 11.79 -7.89
N LEU A 27 -17.02 11.18 -9.02
CA LEU A 27 -18.30 11.20 -9.71
C LEU A 27 -18.73 9.77 -10.05
N SER A 28 -20.00 9.45 -9.73
CA SER A 28 -20.66 8.20 -10.11
C SER A 28 -22.15 8.47 -10.31
N LYS A 29 -22.53 8.91 -11.52
CA LYS A 29 -23.90 9.35 -11.84
C LYS A 29 -24.86 8.19 -12.09
N HIS A 30 -24.37 7.12 -12.75
CA HIS A 30 -25.21 6.01 -13.16
C HIS A 30 -25.67 5.14 -11.98
N ARG A 31 -26.88 4.59 -12.09
CA ARG A 31 -27.41 3.60 -11.14
C ARG A 31 -28.06 2.45 -11.91
N PRO A 32 -27.90 1.19 -11.46
CA PRO A 32 -27.08 0.76 -10.33
C PRO A 32 -25.57 0.88 -10.61
N ARG A 33 -24.75 1.02 -9.56
CA ARG A 33 -23.30 1.21 -9.68
C ARG A 33 -22.55 -0.03 -10.23
N ASN A 34 -23.17 -1.19 -10.20
CA ASN A 34 -22.66 -2.45 -10.71
C ASN A 34 -23.23 -2.84 -12.09
N ASP A 35 -23.84 -1.91 -12.81
CA ASP A 35 -24.33 -2.15 -14.17
C ASP A 35 -23.15 -2.51 -15.09
N VAL A 36 -23.27 -3.66 -15.77
CA VAL A 36 -22.24 -4.20 -16.68
C VAL A 36 -21.90 -3.22 -17.80
N ALA A 37 -22.85 -2.40 -18.22
CA ALA A 37 -22.64 -1.39 -19.25
C ALA A 37 -21.55 -0.36 -18.88
N LEU A 38 -21.34 -0.09 -17.59
CA LEU A 38 -20.29 0.82 -17.10
C LEU A 38 -18.87 0.31 -17.39
N PHE A 39 -18.70 -1.01 -17.43
CA PHE A 39 -17.40 -1.68 -17.49
C PHE A 39 -17.09 -2.25 -18.88
N SER A 40 -18.07 -2.19 -19.80
CA SER A 40 -17.91 -2.75 -21.15
C SER A 40 -16.83 -2.02 -21.94
N GLY A 41 -15.84 -2.78 -22.42
CA GLY A 41 -14.72 -2.30 -23.21
C GLY A 41 -13.46 -1.92 -22.38
N GLY A 42 -13.60 -1.67 -21.09
CA GLY A 42 -12.46 -1.32 -20.21
C GLY A 42 -11.71 -0.06 -20.64
N GLY A 43 -10.51 0.15 -20.09
CA GLY A 43 -9.56 1.17 -20.52
C GLY A 43 -9.40 2.36 -19.58
N TYR A 44 -10.35 2.59 -18.66
CA TYR A 44 -10.28 3.68 -17.69
C TYR A 44 -10.25 3.14 -16.26
N PRO A 45 -9.09 3.16 -15.58
CA PRO A 45 -8.92 2.64 -14.23
C PRO A 45 -9.93 3.23 -13.25
N LEU A 46 -10.56 2.37 -12.47
CA LEU A 46 -11.48 2.75 -11.41
C LEU A 46 -10.97 2.22 -10.08
N ILE A 47 -10.82 3.10 -9.10
CA ILE A 47 -10.52 2.75 -7.72
C ILE A 47 -11.68 3.11 -6.79
N GLN A 48 -11.75 2.44 -5.66
CA GLN A 48 -12.71 2.67 -4.61
C GLN A 48 -11.98 2.96 -3.28
N THR A 49 -12.70 3.06 -2.20
CA THR A 49 -12.13 3.36 -0.87
C THR A 49 -11.22 2.23 -0.35
N GLY A 50 -11.37 1.00 -0.86
CA GLY A 50 -10.55 -0.15 -0.51
C GLY A 50 -9.10 0.02 -0.97
N GLU A 51 -8.91 0.29 -2.26
CA GLU A 51 -7.58 0.48 -2.85
C GLU A 51 -6.84 1.68 -2.23
N ILE A 52 -7.57 2.75 -1.87
CA ILE A 52 -6.97 3.91 -1.18
C ILE A 52 -6.48 3.51 0.22
N ARG A 53 -7.26 2.72 0.97
CA ARG A 53 -6.87 2.25 2.30
C ARG A 53 -5.67 1.29 2.25
N GLU A 54 -5.58 0.46 1.22
CA GLU A 54 -4.52 -0.54 1.05
C GLU A 54 -3.24 0.07 0.49
N ALA A 55 -3.31 1.25 -0.12
CA ALA A 55 -2.16 1.97 -0.60
C ALA A 55 -1.28 2.48 0.56
N ASN A 56 0.03 2.32 0.44
CA ASN A 56 0.97 2.89 1.43
C ASN A 56 1.12 4.41 1.26
N LEU A 57 1.30 4.89 0.05
CA LEU A 57 1.41 6.29 -0.33
C LEU A 57 0.77 6.50 -1.70
N TYR A 58 1.12 5.64 -2.67
CA TYR A 58 0.62 5.71 -4.03
C TYR A 58 -0.31 4.54 -4.35
N VAL A 59 -1.42 4.85 -5.02
CA VAL A 59 -2.23 3.82 -5.68
C VAL A 59 -1.51 3.43 -6.97
N THR A 60 -0.93 2.25 -6.99
CA THR A 60 -0.11 1.75 -8.11
C THR A 60 -0.80 0.67 -8.93
N SER A 61 -1.97 0.20 -8.52
CA SER A 61 -2.76 -0.82 -9.20
C SER A 61 -4.26 -0.59 -9.02
N HIS A 62 -5.04 -1.18 -9.90
CA HIS A 62 -6.50 -1.19 -9.86
C HIS A 62 -7.01 -2.57 -10.27
N HIS A 63 -8.22 -2.89 -9.89
CA HIS A 63 -8.86 -4.18 -10.21
C HIS A 63 -10.00 -4.05 -11.21
N VAL A 64 -10.52 -2.85 -11.39
CA VAL A 64 -11.71 -2.58 -12.20
C VAL A 64 -11.43 -1.43 -13.15
N GLU A 65 -12.00 -1.50 -14.35
CA GLU A 65 -11.92 -0.44 -15.34
C GLU A 65 -13.32 -0.05 -15.82
N TYR A 66 -13.54 1.24 -16.01
CA TYR A 66 -14.68 1.72 -16.76
C TYR A 66 -14.41 1.65 -18.26
N GLY A 67 -15.48 1.35 -19.05
CA GLY A 67 -15.49 1.62 -20.48
C GLY A 67 -15.86 3.08 -20.77
N GLU A 68 -16.02 3.42 -22.04
CA GLU A 68 -16.40 4.76 -22.52
C GLU A 68 -17.72 5.25 -21.88
N PHE A 69 -18.71 4.38 -21.72
CA PHE A 69 -19.96 4.73 -21.06
C PHE A 69 -19.75 5.06 -19.59
N GLY A 70 -18.96 4.23 -18.90
CA GLY A 70 -18.62 4.44 -17.49
C GLY A 70 -17.86 5.75 -17.27
N LEU A 71 -16.89 6.07 -18.12
CA LEU A 71 -16.17 7.34 -18.07
C LEU A 71 -17.11 8.55 -18.19
N ARG A 72 -18.09 8.51 -19.11
CA ARG A 72 -19.09 9.59 -19.23
C ARG A 72 -19.95 9.79 -17.99
N GLN A 73 -20.06 8.77 -17.13
CA GLN A 73 -20.78 8.82 -15.85
C GLN A 73 -19.85 9.17 -14.67
N SER A 74 -18.54 9.28 -14.91
CA SER A 74 -17.50 9.53 -13.93
C SER A 74 -16.65 10.73 -14.33
N LYS A 75 -15.51 10.88 -13.67
CA LYS A 75 -14.46 11.84 -14.00
C LYS A 75 -13.13 11.11 -13.95
N LEU A 76 -12.31 11.27 -14.98
CA LEU A 76 -10.90 10.87 -14.94
C LEU A 76 -10.10 11.96 -14.24
N TRP A 77 -9.35 11.55 -13.24
CA TRP A 77 -8.46 12.42 -12.48
C TRP A 77 -7.02 12.17 -12.91
N ASP A 78 -6.22 13.21 -12.93
CA ASP A 78 -4.82 13.13 -13.31
C ASP A 78 -3.97 12.39 -12.26
N ALA A 79 -2.82 11.90 -12.68
CA ALA A 79 -1.77 11.47 -11.76
C ALA A 79 -1.43 12.59 -10.76
N ASP A 80 -0.84 12.21 -9.63
CA ASP A 80 -0.53 13.08 -8.50
C ASP A 80 -1.74 13.71 -7.79
N THR A 81 -2.98 13.34 -8.14
CA THR A 81 -4.15 13.74 -7.35
C THR A 81 -4.13 13.04 -5.99
N LEU A 82 -4.22 13.79 -4.89
CA LEU A 82 -4.41 13.24 -3.55
C LEU A 82 -5.89 12.85 -3.36
N CYS A 83 -6.14 11.57 -3.14
CA CYS A 83 -7.44 11.01 -2.83
C CYS A 83 -7.65 10.98 -1.31
N ILE A 84 -8.83 11.40 -0.85
CA ILE A 84 -9.25 11.39 0.55
C ILE A 84 -10.62 10.72 0.64
N THR A 85 -10.72 9.65 1.40
CA THR A 85 -12.01 8.96 1.59
C THR A 85 -12.89 9.68 2.60
N ILE A 86 -14.17 9.87 2.24
CA ILE A 86 -15.15 10.58 3.07
C ILE A 86 -16.30 9.69 3.54
N ALA A 87 -16.37 8.48 3.04
CA ALA A 87 -17.37 7.47 3.41
C ALA A 87 -16.71 6.08 3.46
N ALA A 88 -17.31 5.15 4.19
CA ALA A 88 -16.82 3.79 4.45
C ALA A 88 -15.50 3.78 5.24
N ASN A 89 -14.35 3.89 4.58
CA ASN A 89 -13.04 3.99 5.23
C ASN A 89 -12.65 5.46 5.37
N ILE A 90 -13.16 6.15 6.37
CA ILE A 90 -13.02 7.61 6.54
C ILE A 90 -11.56 8.01 6.78
N ALA A 91 -11.15 9.13 6.15
CA ALA A 91 -9.85 9.77 6.29
C ALA A 91 -8.65 8.87 5.89
N GLU A 92 -8.88 7.87 5.04
CA GLU A 92 -7.77 7.23 4.35
C GLU A 92 -7.32 8.10 3.19
N THR A 93 -6.02 8.13 2.95
CA THR A 93 -5.42 8.98 1.91
C THR A 93 -4.44 8.20 1.06
N ALA A 94 -4.41 8.50 -0.24
CA ALA A 94 -3.40 8.01 -1.17
C ALA A 94 -3.29 8.95 -2.37
N ILE A 95 -2.17 8.91 -3.07
CA ILE A 95 -1.90 9.71 -4.28
C ILE A 95 -2.00 8.81 -5.51
N LEU A 96 -2.66 9.26 -6.56
CA LEU A 96 -2.75 8.52 -7.82
C LEU A 96 -1.39 8.49 -8.53
N SER A 97 -0.91 7.30 -8.90
CA SER A 97 0.32 7.15 -9.67
C SER A 97 0.12 7.31 -11.19
N TYR A 98 -1.11 7.15 -11.66
CA TYR A 98 -1.55 7.40 -13.04
C TYR A 98 -3.02 7.84 -13.05
N PRO A 99 -3.56 8.30 -14.18
CA PRO A 99 -4.94 8.78 -14.25
C PRO A 99 -5.95 7.69 -13.90
N MET A 100 -6.89 7.99 -12.97
CA MET A 100 -7.91 7.05 -12.49
C MET A 100 -9.24 7.74 -12.24
N CYS A 101 -10.33 6.97 -12.34
CA CYS A 101 -11.65 7.36 -11.87
C CYS A 101 -11.85 6.93 -10.42
N PHE A 102 -12.69 7.66 -9.68
CA PHE A 102 -13.18 7.22 -8.36
C PHE A 102 -14.57 7.78 -8.05
N PRO A 103 -15.34 7.10 -7.18
CA PRO A 103 -16.71 7.46 -6.87
C PRO A 103 -16.81 8.67 -5.92
N ASP A 104 -18.06 9.12 -5.70
CA ASP A 104 -18.41 10.22 -4.82
C ASP A 104 -18.15 10.02 -3.32
N SER A 105 -17.73 8.82 -2.91
CA SER A 105 -17.18 8.50 -1.58
C SER A 105 -15.72 8.92 -1.39
N VAL A 106 -15.09 9.42 -2.44
CA VAL A 106 -13.70 9.90 -2.45
C VAL A 106 -13.68 11.35 -2.92
N VAL A 107 -12.84 12.16 -2.29
CA VAL A 107 -12.54 13.53 -2.68
C VAL A 107 -11.13 13.57 -3.26
N GLY A 108 -10.99 14.17 -4.43
CA GLY A 108 -9.70 14.49 -5.02
C GLY A 108 -9.24 15.88 -4.62
N PHE A 109 -7.99 16.03 -4.26
CA PHE A 109 -7.31 17.28 -3.99
C PHE A 109 -6.14 17.48 -4.95
N THR A 110 -6.07 18.66 -5.54
CA THR A 110 -4.96 19.10 -6.37
C THR A 110 -4.35 20.37 -5.76
N ALA A 111 -3.07 20.32 -5.41
CA ALA A 111 -2.39 21.39 -4.71
C ALA A 111 -2.15 22.62 -5.59
N ASN A 112 -2.28 23.81 -5.01
CA ASN A 112 -1.67 25.00 -5.56
C ASN A 112 -0.14 24.91 -5.37
N LYS A 113 0.56 24.56 -6.42
CA LYS A 113 2.02 24.27 -6.40
C LYS A 113 2.88 25.45 -5.91
N LYS A 114 2.35 26.68 -5.91
CA LYS A 114 3.03 27.85 -5.34
C LYS A 114 2.98 27.86 -3.80
N LEU A 115 1.98 27.22 -3.20
CA LEU A 115 1.74 27.24 -1.77
C LEU A 115 2.13 25.94 -1.09
N THR A 116 1.88 24.79 -1.76
CA THR A 116 2.06 23.46 -1.16
C THR A 116 2.28 22.37 -2.21
N SER A 117 2.32 21.12 -1.78
CA SER A 117 2.30 19.94 -2.65
C SER A 117 1.32 18.89 -2.09
N GLU A 118 0.84 18.00 -2.94
CA GLU A 118 -0.01 16.88 -2.54
C GLU A 118 0.68 16.00 -1.49
N LEU A 119 1.98 15.76 -1.65
CA LEU A 119 2.77 15.02 -0.67
C LEU A 119 2.81 15.69 0.71
N PHE A 120 2.99 17.01 0.77
CA PHE A 120 2.96 17.71 2.05
C PHE A 120 1.58 17.58 2.71
N VAL A 121 0.52 17.80 1.94
CA VAL A 121 -0.86 17.65 2.44
C VAL A 121 -1.16 16.22 2.85
N TYR A 122 -0.68 15.21 2.10
CA TYR A 122 -0.76 13.80 2.48
C TYR A 122 -0.16 13.56 3.87
N TYR A 123 1.08 13.98 4.13
CA TYR A 123 1.72 13.77 5.44
C TYR A 123 1.02 14.51 6.58
N VAL A 124 0.48 15.69 6.32
CA VAL A 124 -0.34 16.40 7.30
C VAL A 124 -1.61 15.62 7.63
N PHE A 125 -2.29 15.07 6.60
CA PHE A 125 -3.46 14.23 6.81
C PHE A 125 -3.14 12.97 7.60
N GLU A 126 -2.04 12.29 7.29
CA GLU A 126 -1.60 11.12 8.05
C GLU A 126 -1.37 11.45 9.53
N TYR A 127 -0.77 12.61 9.82
CA TYR A 127 -0.56 13.07 11.18
C TYR A 127 -1.89 13.34 11.93
N ILE A 128 -2.87 13.96 11.29
CA ILE A 128 -4.15 14.33 11.92
C ILE A 128 -5.26 13.28 11.75
N ARG A 129 -5.01 12.21 10.99
CA ARG A 129 -6.00 11.18 10.62
C ARG A 129 -6.78 10.64 11.82
N MET A 130 -6.10 10.36 12.93
CA MET A 130 -6.75 9.85 14.13
C MET A 130 -7.70 10.88 14.76
N ALA A 131 -7.34 12.16 14.75
CA ALA A 131 -8.20 13.24 15.23
C ALA A 131 -9.46 13.38 14.35
N ILE A 132 -9.30 13.27 13.03
CA ILE A 132 -10.42 13.30 12.06
C ILE A 132 -11.35 12.09 12.29
N LYS A 133 -10.80 10.89 12.42
CA LYS A 133 -11.60 9.68 12.69
C LYS A 133 -12.38 9.76 13.99
N ASN A 134 -11.76 10.27 15.07
CA ASN A 134 -12.43 10.44 16.35
C ASN A 134 -13.56 11.47 16.28
N ALA A 135 -13.36 12.58 15.54
CA ALA A 135 -14.40 13.57 15.33
C ALA A 135 -15.59 13.02 14.53
N ALA A 136 -15.32 12.15 13.55
CA ALA A 136 -16.35 11.46 12.77
C ALA A 136 -17.16 10.46 13.60
N SER A 137 -16.50 9.68 14.46
CA SER A 137 -17.15 8.68 15.32
C SER A 137 -18.07 9.28 16.38
N GLY A 138 -17.89 10.55 16.73
CA GLY A 138 -18.76 11.29 17.66
C GLY A 138 -20.00 11.89 17.00
N SER A 139 -20.11 11.88 15.68
CA SER A 139 -21.28 12.32 14.93
C SER A 139 -22.19 11.12 14.62
N ALA A 140 -23.51 11.32 14.63
CA ALA A 140 -24.50 10.29 14.32
C ALA A 140 -24.45 9.79 12.85
N GLN A 141 -23.49 10.24 12.06
CA GLN A 141 -23.26 9.85 10.67
C GLN A 141 -21.80 9.41 10.50
N ASP A 142 -21.61 8.16 10.06
CA ASP A 142 -20.30 7.58 9.70
C ASP A 142 -19.70 8.18 8.40
N ASN A 143 -19.95 9.45 8.14
CA ASN A 143 -19.49 10.16 6.94
C ASN A 143 -18.93 11.53 7.32
N ILE A 144 -17.78 11.89 6.75
CA ILE A 144 -17.26 13.25 6.79
C ILE A 144 -17.78 13.99 5.55
N ASN A 145 -18.32 15.20 5.74
CA ASN A 145 -18.69 16.02 4.60
C ASN A 145 -17.51 16.85 4.10
N ILE A 146 -17.64 17.33 2.86
CA ILE A 146 -16.56 18.10 2.22
C ILE A 146 -16.35 19.46 2.92
N GLU A 147 -17.39 20.03 3.50
CA GLU A 147 -17.35 21.28 4.25
C GLU A 147 -16.45 21.13 5.48
N TYR A 148 -16.55 20.00 6.20
CA TYR A 148 -15.66 19.71 7.33
C TYR A 148 -14.20 19.63 6.88
N LEU A 149 -13.89 18.85 5.82
CA LEU A 149 -12.53 18.72 5.31
C LEU A 149 -11.96 20.07 4.87
N THR A 150 -12.75 20.88 4.15
CA THR A 150 -12.28 22.18 3.65
C THR A 150 -12.17 23.23 4.73
N SER A 151 -12.81 23.04 5.88
CA SER A 151 -12.71 23.92 7.05
C SER A 151 -11.52 23.58 7.96
N LEU A 152 -10.89 22.41 7.79
CA LEU A 152 -9.73 22.03 8.59
C LEU A 152 -8.61 23.07 8.44
N GLU A 153 -8.04 23.46 9.57
CA GLU A 153 -6.95 24.42 9.64
C GLU A 153 -5.62 23.70 9.85
N PHE A 154 -4.65 24.06 9.04
CA PHE A 154 -3.31 23.50 9.06
C PHE A 154 -2.28 24.58 9.40
N LYS A 155 -1.30 24.22 10.21
CA LYS A 155 -0.09 25.02 10.34
C LYS A 155 0.84 24.66 9.18
N VAL A 156 1.05 25.61 8.28
CA VAL A 156 1.80 25.45 7.04
C VAL A 156 3.02 26.35 7.08
N PRO A 157 4.24 25.80 7.02
CA PRO A 157 5.44 26.61 6.90
C PRO A 157 5.62 27.11 5.46
N ASN A 158 6.61 27.93 5.22
CA ASN A 158 6.94 28.33 3.86
C ASN A 158 7.29 27.11 2.96
N LYS A 159 7.14 27.28 1.65
CA LYS A 159 7.28 26.17 0.66
C LYS A 159 8.63 25.45 0.76
N ALA A 160 9.73 26.16 1.00
CA ALA A 160 11.06 25.55 1.08
C ALA A 160 11.18 24.60 2.27
N VAL A 161 10.57 24.95 3.41
CA VAL A 161 10.52 24.10 4.60
C VAL A 161 9.61 22.89 4.36
N GLN A 162 8.45 23.10 3.73
CA GLN A 162 7.58 21.97 3.32
C GLN A 162 8.35 20.97 2.44
N ASP A 163 9.06 21.45 1.42
CA ASP A 163 9.83 20.60 0.51
C ASP A 163 10.95 19.83 1.24
N SER A 164 11.56 20.45 2.24
CA SER A 164 12.56 19.78 3.08
C SER A 164 11.92 18.67 3.92
N ILE A 165 10.77 18.92 4.54
CA ILE A 165 10.00 17.92 5.32
C ILE A 165 9.60 16.76 4.41
N VAL A 166 9.01 17.06 3.27
CA VAL A 166 8.60 16.06 2.27
C VAL A 166 9.79 15.24 1.80
N GLY A 167 10.93 15.88 1.53
CA GLY A 167 12.15 15.19 1.09
C GLY A 167 12.63 14.13 2.09
N VAL A 168 12.55 14.41 3.39
CA VAL A 168 12.91 13.43 4.44
C VAL A 168 11.88 12.31 4.50
N LEU A 169 10.59 12.64 4.63
CA LEU A 169 9.52 11.65 4.80
C LEU A 169 9.37 10.75 3.56
N ALA A 170 9.38 11.32 2.36
CA ALA A 170 9.32 10.54 1.12
C ALA A 170 10.53 9.62 0.93
N SER A 171 11.71 10.01 1.45
CA SER A 171 12.88 9.12 1.44
C SER A 171 12.68 7.92 2.37
N LEU A 172 12.06 8.12 3.54
CA LEU A 172 11.72 7.03 4.46
C LEU A 172 10.68 6.09 3.86
N ASP A 173 9.61 6.63 3.25
CA ASP A 173 8.58 5.82 2.59
C ASP A 173 9.17 5.00 1.44
N ARG A 174 10.08 5.59 0.66
CA ARG A 174 10.79 4.86 -0.39
C ARG A 174 11.64 3.72 0.17
N MET A 175 12.33 3.93 1.30
CA MET A 175 13.09 2.86 1.96
C MET A 175 12.18 1.75 2.47
N ILE A 176 11.01 2.07 3.05
CA ILE A 176 10.01 1.10 3.49
C ILE A 176 9.52 0.28 2.29
N LEU A 177 9.16 0.94 1.18
CA LEU A 177 8.71 0.27 -0.03
C LEU A 177 9.77 -0.69 -0.57
N LEU A 178 11.01 -0.25 -0.68
CA LEU A 178 12.11 -1.10 -1.16
C LEU A 178 12.37 -2.30 -0.24
N ASN A 179 12.32 -2.09 1.07
CA ASN A 179 12.49 -3.18 2.04
C ASN A 179 11.35 -4.21 1.92
N ASN A 180 10.10 -3.78 1.72
CA ASN A 180 8.98 -4.68 1.49
C ASN A 180 9.18 -5.49 0.20
N GLN A 181 9.60 -4.86 -0.90
CA GLN A 181 9.91 -5.56 -2.15
C GLN A 181 11.05 -6.60 -1.98
N VAL A 182 12.09 -6.25 -1.22
CA VAL A 182 13.18 -7.20 -0.90
C VAL A 182 12.63 -8.38 -0.09
N ASN A 183 11.79 -8.14 0.90
CA ASN A 183 11.16 -9.22 1.68
C ASN A 183 10.30 -10.15 0.82
N ASP A 184 9.50 -9.61 -0.09
CA ASP A 184 8.67 -10.40 -1.01
C ASP A 184 9.54 -11.29 -1.92
N ILE A 185 10.62 -10.72 -2.47
CA ILE A 185 11.58 -11.46 -3.29
C ILE A 185 12.25 -12.57 -2.47
N LEU A 186 12.72 -12.27 -1.26
CA LEU A 186 13.36 -13.26 -0.39
C LEU A 186 12.40 -14.38 -0.01
N GLN A 187 11.13 -14.07 0.24
CA GLN A 187 10.10 -15.06 0.51
C GLN A 187 9.85 -15.97 -0.71
N ALA A 188 9.77 -15.42 -1.91
CA ALA A 188 9.62 -16.18 -3.15
C ALA A 188 10.85 -17.09 -3.40
N MET A 189 12.06 -16.55 -3.16
CA MET A 189 13.30 -17.35 -3.26
C MET A 189 13.31 -18.50 -2.24
N LEU A 190 12.90 -18.25 -0.98
CA LEU A 190 12.80 -19.29 0.04
C LEU A 190 11.85 -20.41 -0.38
N GLN A 191 10.66 -20.07 -0.90
CA GLN A 191 9.69 -21.05 -1.40
C GLN A 191 10.27 -21.87 -2.55
N THR A 192 10.97 -21.22 -3.47
CA THR A 192 11.63 -21.88 -4.60
C THR A 192 12.71 -22.85 -4.13
N LEU A 193 13.60 -22.42 -3.23
CA LEU A 193 14.65 -23.26 -2.65
C LEU A 193 14.07 -24.43 -1.86
N TYR A 194 13.02 -24.18 -1.07
CA TYR A 194 12.32 -25.25 -0.34
C TYR A 194 11.77 -26.31 -1.31
N GLY A 195 11.14 -25.86 -2.38
CA GLY A 195 10.64 -26.75 -3.44
C GLY A 195 11.74 -27.59 -4.07
N TYR A 196 12.84 -26.95 -4.44
CA TYR A 196 14.00 -27.60 -5.03
C TYR A 196 14.64 -28.62 -4.09
N TRP A 197 14.92 -28.21 -2.85
CA TRP A 197 15.68 -29.05 -1.92
C TRP A 197 14.86 -30.13 -1.24
N PHE A 198 13.63 -29.82 -0.85
CA PHE A 198 12.83 -30.71 0.01
C PHE A 198 11.66 -31.42 -0.69
N LEU A 199 11.20 -30.87 -1.81
CA LEU A 199 10.17 -31.52 -2.62
C LEU A 199 10.73 -32.25 -3.82
N GLN A 200 11.71 -31.67 -4.54
CA GLN A 200 12.38 -32.29 -5.67
C GLN A 200 13.62 -33.08 -5.27
N PHE A 201 14.18 -32.81 -4.08
CA PHE A 201 15.41 -33.40 -3.54
C PHE A 201 16.68 -33.04 -4.32
N ASP A 202 16.68 -31.87 -4.96
CA ASP A 202 17.84 -31.33 -5.68
C ASP A 202 18.65 -30.35 -4.80
N PHE A 203 18.79 -30.67 -3.50
CA PHE A 203 19.76 -29.97 -2.65
C PHE A 203 21.20 -30.27 -3.12
N PRO A 204 22.16 -29.36 -2.83
CA PRO A 204 23.56 -29.56 -3.24
C PRO A 204 24.18 -30.84 -2.64
N ASP A 205 24.76 -31.69 -3.47
CA ASP A 205 25.61 -32.82 -3.06
C ASP A 205 26.99 -32.31 -2.56
N GLU A 206 27.89 -33.20 -2.19
CA GLU A 206 29.25 -32.87 -1.72
C GLU A 206 30.07 -32.09 -2.78
N ASN A 207 29.70 -32.14 -4.04
CA ASN A 207 30.31 -31.42 -5.15
C ASN A 207 29.52 -30.17 -5.56
N GLY A 208 28.47 -29.79 -4.84
CA GLY A 208 27.59 -28.66 -5.14
C GLY A 208 26.62 -28.90 -6.31
N ARG A 209 26.44 -30.16 -6.78
CA ARG A 209 25.52 -30.50 -7.85
C ARG A 209 24.15 -30.89 -7.29
N PRO A 210 23.03 -30.67 -8.03
CA PRO A 210 21.69 -31.10 -7.60
C PRO A 210 21.67 -32.60 -7.30
N TYR A 211 21.28 -32.99 -6.09
CA TYR A 211 21.40 -34.39 -5.61
C TYR A 211 20.67 -35.38 -6.49
N ARG A 212 19.36 -35.26 -6.63
CA ARG A 212 18.55 -36.21 -7.37
C ARG A 212 18.85 -36.19 -8.87
N SER A 213 18.91 -35.04 -9.49
CA SER A 213 19.14 -34.85 -10.91
C SER A 213 20.54 -35.30 -11.35
N SER A 214 21.52 -35.34 -10.44
CA SER A 214 22.88 -35.83 -10.68
C SER A 214 23.06 -37.32 -10.34
N GLY A 215 21.97 -38.07 -10.10
CA GLY A 215 22.00 -39.48 -9.81
C GLY A 215 22.18 -39.86 -8.36
N GLY A 216 21.85 -38.95 -7.42
CA GLY A 216 21.81 -39.21 -5.99
C GLY A 216 20.92 -40.40 -5.64
N ARG A 217 21.38 -41.26 -4.72
CA ARG A 217 20.68 -42.51 -4.37
C ARG A 217 19.34 -42.19 -3.69
N MET A 218 18.26 -42.70 -4.24
CA MET A 218 16.89 -42.59 -3.71
C MET A 218 16.44 -43.93 -3.14
N VAL A 219 15.58 -43.93 -2.10
CA VAL A 219 14.99 -45.08 -1.46
C VAL A 219 13.50 -44.87 -1.28
N TRP A 220 12.69 -45.92 -1.46
CA TRP A 220 11.26 -45.87 -1.24
C TRP A 220 10.95 -45.70 0.25
N ASN A 221 10.03 -44.79 0.56
CA ASN A 221 9.53 -44.60 1.91
C ASN A 221 8.03 -44.94 1.98
N ASP A 222 7.69 -45.94 2.77
CA ASP A 222 6.30 -46.44 2.88
C ASP A 222 5.35 -45.49 3.60
N GLN A 223 5.86 -44.64 4.49
CA GLN A 223 5.03 -43.65 5.21
C GLN A 223 4.62 -42.51 4.27
N LEU A 224 5.56 -42.02 3.47
CA LEU A 224 5.32 -40.89 2.56
C LEU A 224 4.83 -41.34 1.18
N LYS A 225 4.82 -42.65 0.89
CA LYS A 225 4.45 -43.24 -0.41
C LYS A 225 5.19 -42.62 -1.60
N ARG A 226 6.48 -42.32 -1.39
CA ARG A 226 7.37 -41.73 -2.41
C ARG A 226 8.83 -42.11 -2.15
N GLU A 227 9.66 -41.91 -3.15
CA GLU A 227 11.11 -41.99 -2.99
C GLU A 227 11.62 -40.75 -2.24
N ILE A 228 12.59 -40.98 -1.35
CA ILE A 228 13.33 -39.97 -0.61
C ILE A 228 14.83 -40.22 -0.72
N PRO A 229 15.71 -39.23 -0.50
CA PRO A 229 17.15 -39.42 -0.48
C PRO A 229 17.57 -40.50 0.53
N ALA A 230 18.57 -41.31 0.15
CA ALA A 230 19.14 -42.31 1.04
C ALA A 230 19.67 -41.64 2.31
N GLY A 231 19.33 -42.20 3.47
CA GLY A 231 19.69 -41.63 4.78
C GLY A 231 18.66 -40.63 5.36
N TRP A 232 17.68 -40.21 4.57
CA TRP A 232 16.54 -39.46 5.10
C TRP A 232 15.50 -40.38 5.71
N ARG A 233 14.74 -39.86 6.66
CA ARG A 233 13.62 -40.59 7.28
C ARG A 233 12.40 -39.67 7.46
N ALA A 234 11.24 -40.25 7.32
CA ALA A 234 9.99 -39.57 7.71
C ALA A 234 9.89 -39.49 9.24
N VAL A 235 9.53 -38.34 9.76
CA VAL A 235 9.26 -38.13 11.19
C VAL A 235 7.99 -37.30 11.34
N THR A 236 7.27 -37.51 12.43
CA THR A 236 6.11 -36.71 12.76
C THR A 236 6.51 -35.39 13.42
N LEU A 237 5.70 -34.35 13.24
CA LEU A 237 5.90 -33.06 13.93
C LEU A 237 6.00 -33.24 15.46
N ARG A 238 5.22 -34.20 16.01
CA ARG A 238 5.26 -34.57 17.44
C ARG A 238 6.65 -35.06 17.88
N GLU A 239 7.34 -35.82 17.03
CA GLU A 239 8.70 -36.32 17.32
C GLU A 239 9.72 -35.19 17.33
N LEU A 240 9.62 -34.26 16.37
CA LEU A 240 10.45 -33.07 16.30
C LEU A 240 10.27 -32.17 17.52
N LEU A 241 9.03 -31.91 17.91
CA LEU A 241 8.73 -31.08 19.08
C LEU A 241 9.19 -31.72 20.41
N LYS A 242 9.12 -33.06 20.56
CA LYS A 242 9.65 -33.76 21.76
C LYS A 242 11.16 -33.64 21.85
N LYS A 243 11.88 -33.67 20.71
CA LYS A 243 13.35 -33.56 20.69
C LYS A 243 13.83 -32.16 21.04
N ASN A 244 13.10 -31.13 20.64
CA ASN A 244 13.45 -29.72 20.90
C ASN A 244 13.06 -29.28 22.33
N ARG A 245 12.10 -29.91 23.00
CA ARG A 245 11.79 -29.57 24.39
C ARG A 245 12.98 -29.73 25.34
N LYS A 246 13.91 -30.67 25.08
CA LYS A 246 15.15 -30.82 25.85
C LYS A 246 16.22 -29.77 25.58
N ALA A 247 16.08 -28.96 24.53
CA ALA A 247 17.03 -27.91 24.16
C ALA A 247 16.66 -26.54 24.73
N PHE A 248 15.46 -26.38 25.28
CA PHE A 248 14.93 -25.13 25.86
C PHE A 248 14.74 -25.16 27.37
N ASP A 249 15.24 -26.18 28.07
CA ASP A 249 15.37 -26.12 29.52
C ASP A 249 16.58 -25.22 29.85
N TYR A 250 16.31 -23.92 29.91
CA TYR A 250 17.21 -22.97 30.57
C TYR A 250 17.05 -23.15 32.08
N GLY A 251 18.13 -23.66 32.71
CA GLY A 251 18.31 -23.63 34.14
C GLY A 251 18.37 -22.17 34.69
#